data_1c093827b2df3acfc734b00c0fcaf3fd
#
_entry.id   1c093827b2df3acfc734b00c0fcaf3fd
#
_cell.length_a   1.000
_cell.length_b   1.000
_cell.length_c   1.000
_cell.angle_alpha   90.00
_cell.angle_beta   90.00
_cell.angle_gamma   90.00
#
_symmetry.space_group_name_H-M   'P 1'
#
loop_
_entity.id
_entity.type
_entity.pdbx_description
1 polymer ?
#
loop_
_entity_poly.entity_id
_entity_poly.type
_entity_poly.pdbx_seq_one_letter_code
_entity_poly.pdbx_strand_id
1 'polypeptide(L)'
;MIKLLLGRFIAFGAVLLLVGARGWAGDAVAVGYNKDGIWTAATYYSSSTQNGGADYRNEADARAAAERDLMKRASEGVVRTEIIASSDRTGHVAYARGKTGKNAPAIHVVGYGGSKRDAEQQAREQLERKGAKREQEIVFRYFSHGADAAAPPSKK
;
A
#
# COMPACT_ATOMS: atom_id res chain seq x y z
N MET A 1 -27.73 -50.02 -50.28
CA MET A 1 -26.76 -48.95 -50.20
C MET A 1 -27.19 -48.01 -49.08
N ILE A 2 -26.60 -48.18 -47.89
CA ILE A 2 -26.89 -47.40 -46.67
C ILE A 2 -25.71 -46.53 -46.47
N LYS A 3 -25.88 -45.20 -46.59
CA LYS A 3 -24.84 -44.17 -46.23
C LYS A 3 -24.94 -43.83 -44.75
N LEU A 4 -23.94 -44.26 -44.00
CA LEU A 4 -23.71 -43.78 -42.59
C LEU A 4 -23.32 -42.36 -42.63
N LEU A 5 -24.12 -41.48 -41.98
CA LEU A 5 -23.74 -40.11 -41.62
C LEU A 5 -23.08 -40.15 -40.24
N LEU A 6 -21.76 -39.91 -40.22
CA LEU A 6 -21.00 -39.71 -39.00
C LEU A 6 -21.27 -38.29 -38.45
N GLY A 7 -22.02 -38.22 -37.38
CA GLY A 7 -22.21 -36.96 -36.64
C GLY A 7 -20.94 -36.59 -35.89
N ARG A 8 -20.38 -35.42 -36.19
CA ARG A 8 -19.29 -34.79 -35.43
C ARG A 8 -19.86 -34.16 -34.15
N PHE A 9 -19.60 -34.77 -33.03
CA PHE A 9 -19.80 -34.13 -31.74
C PHE A 9 -18.71 -33.07 -31.52
N ILE A 10 -19.10 -31.81 -31.58
CA ILE A 10 -18.25 -30.70 -31.14
C ILE A 10 -18.37 -30.61 -29.62
N ALA A 11 -17.34 -31.08 -28.92
CA ALA A 11 -17.23 -30.87 -27.49
C ALA A 11 -16.91 -29.38 -27.21
N PHE A 12 -17.92 -28.64 -26.76
CA PHE A 12 -17.73 -27.28 -26.18
C PHE A 12 -17.04 -27.43 -24.84
N GLY A 13 -15.71 -27.27 -24.84
CA GLY A 13 -14.93 -27.12 -23.62
C GLY A 13 -15.31 -25.82 -22.94
N ALA A 14 -16.06 -25.91 -21.85
CA ALA A 14 -16.27 -24.77 -20.95
C ALA A 14 -14.93 -24.39 -20.30
N VAL A 15 -14.29 -23.33 -20.80
CA VAL A 15 -13.18 -22.69 -20.11
C VAL A 15 -13.78 -21.97 -18.91
N LEU A 16 -13.71 -22.61 -17.75
CA LEU A 16 -13.93 -21.94 -16.46
C LEU A 16 -12.81 -20.93 -16.30
N LEU A 17 -13.09 -19.68 -16.61
CA LEU A 17 -12.29 -18.55 -16.17
C LEU A 17 -12.40 -18.51 -14.63
N LEU A 18 -11.43 -19.10 -13.94
CA LEU A 18 -11.16 -18.81 -12.55
C LEU A 18 -10.79 -17.32 -12.45
N VAL A 19 -11.81 -16.48 -12.32
CA VAL A 19 -11.63 -15.11 -11.82
C VAL A 19 -11.18 -15.29 -10.39
N GLY A 20 -9.86 -15.33 -10.20
CA GLY A 20 -9.26 -15.34 -8.88
C GLY A 20 -9.90 -14.20 -8.09
N ALA A 21 -10.50 -14.53 -6.95
CA ALA A 21 -10.97 -13.55 -6.00
C ALA A 21 -9.79 -12.63 -5.67
N ARG A 22 -9.75 -11.44 -6.29
CA ARG A 22 -8.76 -10.42 -5.94
C ARG A 22 -9.05 -10.08 -4.49
N GLY A 23 -8.09 -10.40 -3.61
CA GLY A 23 -8.20 -10.10 -2.21
C GLY A 23 -8.53 -8.62 -2.00
N TRP A 24 -9.44 -8.39 -1.06
CA TRP A 24 -10.00 -7.08 -0.74
C TRP A 24 -9.07 -6.35 0.21
N ALA A 25 -7.86 -6.03 -0.21
CA ALA A 25 -6.94 -5.30 0.64
C ALA A 25 -5.85 -4.62 -0.15
N GLY A 26 -5.55 -3.42 0.27
CA GLY A 26 -4.41 -2.66 -0.18
C GLY A 26 -3.95 -1.73 0.93
N ASP A 27 -2.69 -1.40 0.92
CA ASP A 27 -2.14 -0.36 1.77
C ASP A 27 -1.33 0.63 0.95
N ALA A 28 -1.21 1.85 1.47
CA ALA A 28 -0.36 2.87 0.89
C ALA A 28 0.17 3.81 1.98
N VAL A 29 1.41 4.22 1.82
CA VAL A 29 2.06 5.27 2.61
C VAL A 29 2.30 6.45 1.70
N ALA A 30 1.79 7.62 2.10
CA ALA A 30 1.97 8.87 1.40
C ALA A 30 2.61 9.93 2.28
N VAL A 31 3.34 10.84 1.66
CA VAL A 31 3.97 11.99 2.32
C VAL A 31 3.53 13.27 1.64
N GLY A 32 3.44 14.34 2.45
CA GLY A 32 3.08 15.68 2.02
C GLY A 32 4.25 16.65 2.18
N TYR A 33 4.36 17.56 1.23
CA TYR A 33 5.40 18.59 1.20
C TYR A 33 4.77 19.97 1.08
N ASN A 34 5.43 20.96 1.70
CA ASN A 34 5.07 22.36 1.50
C ASN A 34 5.61 22.91 0.15
N LYS A 35 5.35 24.19 -0.09
CA LYS A 35 5.79 24.90 -1.32
C LYS A 35 7.32 24.91 -1.50
N ASP A 36 8.07 24.78 -0.43
CA ASP A 36 9.53 24.79 -0.44
C ASP A 36 10.12 23.36 -0.58
N GLY A 37 9.25 22.34 -0.78
CA GLY A 37 9.62 20.95 -0.88
C GLY A 37 10.02 20.31 0.45
N ILE A 38 9.72 20.97 1.57
CA ILE A 38 9.99 20.44 2.90
C ILE A 38 8.85 19.51 3.32
N TRP A 39 9.21 18.33 3.82
CA TRP A 39 8.25 17.39 4.38
C TRP A 39 7.48 18.00 5.56
N THR A 40 6.17 17.87 5.55
CA THR A 40 5.27 18.42 6.59
C THR A 40 4.38 17.36 7.22
N ALA A 41 3.95 16.38 6.47
CA ALA A 41 3.01 15.38 6.93
C ALA A 41 3.25 14.02 6.28
N ALA A 42 2.78 12.96 6.93
CA ALA A 42 2.67 11.64 6.35
C ALA A 42 1.38 10.97 6.82
N THR A 43 0.86 10.07 6.00
CA THR A 43 -0.30 9.26 6.34
C THR A 43 -0.16 7.86 5.76
N TYR A 44 -0.95 6.94 6.28
CA TYR A 44 -1.12 5.63 5.66
C TYR A 44 -2.60 5.27 5.58
N TYR A 45 -2.91 4.46 4.59
CA TYR A 45 -4.20 3.81 4.45
C TYR A 45 -4.00 2.32 4.27
N SER A 46 -4.77 1.55 5.00
CA SER A 46 -4.72 0.10 4.99
C SER A 46 -6.13 -0.44 5.16
N SER A 47 -6.42 -1.60 4.61
CA SER A 47 -7.70 -2.30 4.81
C SER A 47 -8.04 -2.56 6.27
N SER A 48 -7.03 -2.55 7.15
CA SER A 48 -7.18 -2.66 8.60
C SER A 48 -7.32 -1.32 9.31
N THR A 49 -7.20 -0.18 8.63
CA THR A 49 -7.35 1.11 9.29
C THR A 49 -8.78 1.32 9.74
N GLN A 50 -8.90 1.68 11.01
CA GLN A 50 -10.17 1.95 11.66
C GLN A 50 -10.82 3.27 11.18
N ASN A 51 -10.32 3.88 10.13
CA ASN A 51 -10.85 5.10 9.55
C ASN A 51 -12.17 4.85 8.81
N GLY A 52 -13.18 4.41 9.56
CA GLY A 52 -14.56 4.41 9.11
C GLY A 52 -14.96 3.29 8.16
N GLY A 53 -14.22 2.18 8.09
CA GLY A 53 -14.63 1.02 7.29
C GLY A 53 -14.64 1.29 5.79
N ALA A 54 -13.78 2.17 5.31
CA ALA A 54 -13.55 2.33 3.89
C ALA A 54 -12.87 1.05 3.36
N ASP A 55 -13.60 0.27 2.61
CA ASP A 55 -13.14 -0.92 1.93
C ASP A 55 -12.15 -0.51 0.84
N TYR A 56 -10.86 -0.46 1.18
CA TYR A 56 -9.84 -0.32 0.16
C TYR A 56 -9.70 -1.66 -0.54
N ARG A 57 -10.37 -1.76 -1.66
CA ARG A 57 -10.48 -2.99 -2.44
C ARG A 57 -9.18 -3.41 -3.09
N ASN A 58 -8.23 -2.49 -3.16
CA ASN A 58 -6.95 -2.72 -3.80
C ASN A 58 -5.96 -1.61 -3.44
N GLU A 59 -4.73 -1.80 -3.84
CA GLU A 59 -3.63 -0.85 -3.68
C GLU A 59 -3.94 0.53 -4.30
N ALA A 60 -4.61 0.58 -5.45
CA ALA A 60 -4.93 1.85 -6.11
C ALA A 60 -5.91 2.70 -5.28
N ASP A 61 -6.92 2.07 -4.67
CA ASP A 61 -7.87 2.76 -3.80
C ASP A 61 -7.18 3.29 -2.53
N ALA A 62 -6.25 2.52 -1.94
CA ALA A 62 -5.48 2.94 -0.78
C ALA A 62 -4.57 4.15 -1.12
N ARG A 63 -3.91 4.14 -2.26
CA ARG A 63 -3.10 5.27 -2.76
C ARG A 63 -3.94 6.53 -2.92
N ALA A 64 -5.06 6.42 -3.64
CA ALA A 64 -5.96 7.55 -3.85
C ALA A 64 -6.54 8.10 -2.53
N ALA A 65 -6.81 7.25 -1.54
CA ALA A 65 -7.27 7.67 -0.23
C ALA A 65 -6.17 8.41 0.54
N ALA A 66 -4.94 7.91 0.53
CA ALA A 66 -3.79 8.53 1.18
C ALA A 66 -3.50 9.93 0.60
N GLU A 67 -3.52 10.05 -0.71
CA GLU A 67 -3.33 11.34 -1.39
C GLU A 67 -4.44 12.34 -1.04
N ARG A 68 -5.70 11.91 -1.10
CA ARG A 68 -6.84 12.78 -0.71
C ARG A 68 -6.78 13.24 0.74
N ASP A 69 -6.34 12.38 1.66
CA ASP A 69 -6.19 12.75 3.06
C ASP A 69 -5.13 13.85 3.25
N LEU A 70 -3.97 13.68 2.63
CA LEU A 70 -2.91 14.68 2.70
C LEU A 70 -3.32 16.01 2.04
N MET A 71 -4.02 15.97 0.92
CA MET A 71 -4.49 17.19 0.25
C MET A 71 -5.52 17.97 1.08
N LYS A 72 -6.30 17.28 1.94
CA LYS A 72 -7.18 17.96 2.90
C LYS A 72 -6.42 18.71 3.99
N ARG A 73 -5.14 18.39 4.19
CA ARG A 73 -4.25 19.05 5.17
C ARG A 73 -3.56 20.28 4.59
N ALA A 74 -4.19 20.97 3.63
CA ALA A 74 -3.65 22.21 3.07
C ALA A 74 -3.44 23.29 4.15
N SER A 75 -4.25 23.29 5.23
CA SER A 75 -4.04 24.13 6.41
C SER A 75 -2.73 23.83 7.16
N GLU A 76 -2.19 22.63 7.02
CA GLU A 76 -0.88 22.23 7.54
C GLU A 76 0.26 22.54 6.55
N GLY A 77 -0.05 23.24 5.44
CA GLY A 77 0.90 23.66 4.42
C GLY A 77 1.23 22.61 3.37
N VAL A 78 0.48 21.50 3.30
CA VAL A 78 0.68 20.49 2.25
C VAL A 78 0.20 21.04 0.90
N VAL A 79 1.11 21.09 -0.07
CA VAL A 79 0.81 21.52 -1.45
C VAL A 79 1.15 20.46 -2.50
N ARG A 80 1.93 19.44 -2.11
CA ARG A 80 2.32 18.32 -2.96
C ARG A 80 2.31 17.03 -2.16
N THR A 81 1.88 15.96 -2.77
CA THR A 81 1.89 14.61 -2.19
C THR A 81 2.73 13.65 -3.02
N GLU A 82 3.21 12.60 -2.38
CA GLU A 82 3.98 11.54 -3.02
C GLU A 82 3.65 10.20 -2.34
N ILE A 83 3.37 9.18 -3.14
CA ILE A 83 3.23 7.80 -2.65
C ILE A 83 4.64 7.21 -2.51
N ILE A 84 5.02 6.89 -1.28
CA ILE A 84 6.33 6.30 -0.97
C ILE A 84 6.33 4.80 -1.17
N ALA A 85 5.23 4.15 -0.82
CA ALA A 85 5.02 2.74 -1.01
C ALA A 85 3.53 2.43 -1.07
N SER A 86 3.21 1.34 -1.76
CA SER A 86 1.90 0.70 -1.72
C SER A 86 2.07 -0.81 -1.87
N SER A 87 1.17 -1.58 -1.30
CA SER A 87 1.27 -3.03 -1.28
C SER A 87 -0.07 -3.69 -1.02
N ASP A 88 -0.17 -4.95 -1.40
CA ASP A 88 -1.24 -5.88 -1.05
C ASP A 88 -0.75 -6.98 -0.07
N ARG A 89 0.44 -6.81 0.52
CA ARG A 89 1.08 -7.80 1.39
C ARG A 89 0.53 -7.75 2.80
N THR A 90 0.32 -8.93 3.39
CA THR A 90 0.03 -9.07 4.82
C THR A 90 1.32 -8.94 5.63
N GLY A 91 1.28 -8.20 6.73
CA GLY A 91 2.39 -8.07 7.66
C GLY A 91 2.52 -6.72 8.33
N HIS A 92 3.56 -6.60 9.13
CA HIS A 92 3.90 -5.33 9.77
C HIS A 92 4.58 -4.40 8.78
N VAL A 93 4.25 -3.13 8.90
CA VAL A 93 4.79 -2.04 8.07
C VAL A 93 5.34 -0.95 8.99
N ALA A 94 6.51 -0.43 8.65
CA ALA A 94 7.14 0.68 9.34
C ALA A 94 7.55 1.76 8.33
N TYR A 95 7.05 2.96 8.50
CA TYR A 95 7.52 4.12 7.74
C TYR A 95 8.60 4.84 8.53
N ALA A 96 9.71 5.09 7.86
CA ALA A 96 10.84 5.78 8.43
C ALA A 96 11.34 6.92 7.54
N ARG A 97 11.96 7.91 8.18
CA ARG A 97 12.65 8.99 7.49
C ARG A 97 14.04 9.21 8.06
N GLY A 98 14.88 9.89 7.30
CA GLY A 98 16.21 10.29 7.71
C GLY A 98 16.78 11.32 6.75
N LYS A 99 18.01 11.80 7.02
CA LYS A 99 18.72 12.76 6.16
C LYS A 99 20.16 12.33 5.92
N THR A 100 20.72 12.69 4.77
CA THR A 100 22.16 12.51 4.48
C THR A 100 23.00 13.57 5.20
N GLY A 101 22.47 14.77 5.41
CA GLY A 101 23.14 15.91 6.01
C GLY A 101 22.16 16.89 6.65
N LYS A 102 22.68 17.90 7.36
CA LYS A 102 21.88 18.88 8.12
C LYS A 102 20.82 19.60 7.26
N ASN A 103 21.18 19.98 6.06
CA ASN A 103 20.32 20.74 5.14
C ASN A 103 19.84 19.89 3.94
N ALA A 104 20.05 18.56 3.98
CA ALA A 104 19.60 17.68 2.94
C ALA A 104 18.08 17.43 3.03
N PRO A 105 17.42 17.19 1.90
CA PRO A 105 16.02 16.77 1.91
C PRO A 105 15.85 15.45 2.67
N ALA A 106 14.67 15.26 3.21
CA ALA A 106 14.35 14.01 3.91
C ALA A 106 14.32 12.83 2.92
N ILE A 107 14.89 11.71 3.34
CA ILE A 107 14.77 10.42 2.68
C ILE A 107 13.63 9.67 3.36
N HIS A 108 12.72 9.15 2.57
CA HIS A 108 11.56 8.38 3.04
C HIS A 108 11.68 6.93 2.58
N VAL A 109 11.37 6.01 3.48
CA VAL A 109 11.38 4.56 3.21
C VAL A 109 10.27 3.86 3.96
N VAL A 110 9.88 2.69 3.44
CA VAL A 110 8.92 1.80 4.10
C VAL A 110 9.53 0.42 4.19
N GLY A 111 9.58 -0.12 5.40
CA GLY A 111 9.99 -1.49 5.68
C GLY A 111 8.77 -2.38 5.92
N TYR A 112 8.87 -3.63 5.47
CA TYR A 112 7.87 -4.68 5.66
C TYR A 112 8.48 -5.86 6.42
N GLY A 113 7.69 -6.52 7.24
CA GLY A 113 8.19 -7.69 7.97
C GLY A 113 7.09 -8.53 8.61
N GLY A 114 7.45 -9.77 8.98
CA GLY A 114 6.56 -10.67 9.73
C GLY A 114 6.31 -10.21 11.17
N SER A 115 7.18 -9.36 11.70
CA SER A 115 7.05 -8.71 13.00
C SER A 115 7.28 -7.21 12.91
N LYS A 116 6.87 -6.47 13.96
CA LYS A 116 7.17 -5.04 14.09
C LYS A 116 8.68 -4.77 14.01
N ARG A 117 9.47 -5.61 14.69
CA ARG A 117 10.93 -5.48 14.73
C ARG A 117 11.54 -5.65 13.33
N ASP A 118 11.09 -6.65 12.57
CA ASP A 118 11.61 -6.91 11.23
C ASP A 118 11.28 -5.76 10.29
N ALA A 119 10.06 -5.22 10.34
CA ALA A 119 9.66 -4.07 9.56
C ALA A 119 10.50 -2.82 9.88
N GLU A 120 10.74 -2.56 11.17
CA GLU A 120 11.59 -1.45 11.59
C GLU A 120 13.05 -1.64 11.17
N GLN A 121 13.59 -2.83 11.34
CA GLN A 121 14.95 -3.16 10.92
C GLN A 121 15.10 -2.95 9.42
N GLN A 122 14.18 -3.47 8.61
CA GLN A 122 14.21 -3.29 7.17
C GLN A 122 14.13 -1.80 6.78
N ALA A 123 13.29 -1.02 7.45
CA ALA A 123 13.21 0.42 7.19
C ALA A 123 14.54 1.13 7.51
N ARG A 124 15.19 0.81 8.64
CA ARG A 124 16.51 1.36 9.00
C ARG A 124 17.59 1.00 7.98
N GLU A 125 17.65 -0.27 7.60
CA GLU A 125 18.60 -0.75 6.57
C GLU A 125 18.41 -0.04 5.23
N GLN A 126 17.15 0.25 4.85
CA GLN A 126 16.87 1.03 3.65
C GLN A 126 17.33 2.49 3.79
N LEU A 127 17.15 3.12 4.95
CA LEU A 127 17.68 4.45 5.22
C LEU A 127 19.22 4.48 5.10
N GLU A 128 19.89 3.51 5.70
CA GLU A 128 21.35 3.38 5.64
C GLU A 128 21.82 3.19 4.19
N ARG A 129 21.20 2.29 3.43
CA ARG A 129 21.52 2.08 2.00
C ARG A 129 21.32 3.34 1.16
N LYS A 130 20.35 4.19 1.51
CA LYS A 130 20.16 5.50 0.87
C LYS A 130 21.06 6.60 1.43
N GLY A 131 21.97 6.26 2.35
CA GLY A 131 22.95 7.18 2.91
C GLY A 131 22.43 8.10 3.99
N ALA A 132 21.29 7.81 4.59
CA ALA A 132 20.78 8.58 5.73
C ALA A 132 21.69 8.37 6.93
N LYS A 133 22.29 9.45 7.44
CA LYS A 133 23.20 9.45 8.60
C LYS A 133 22.70 10.25 9.79
N ARG A 134 21.63 11.00 9.58
CA ARG A 134 21.07 11.93 10.57
C ARG A 134 19.55 11.85 10.61
N GLU A 135 18.98 12.23 11.77
CA GLU A 135 17.55 12.35 11.99
C GLU A 135 16.77 11.09 11.55
N GLN A 136 17.37 9.90 11.75
CA GLN A 136 16.69 8.66 11.47
C GLN A 136 15.62 8.40 12.52
N GLU A 137 14.37 8.33 12.08
CA GLU A 137 13.25 8.02 12.97
C GLU A 137 12.25 7.08 12.29
N ILE A 138 11.61 6.25 13.11
CA ILE A 138 10.40 5.52 12.71
C ILE A 138 9.21 6.42 13.04
N VAL A 139 8.56 6.94 12.00
CA VAL A 139 7.48 7.93 12.15
C VAL A 139 6.20 7.25 12.61
N PHE A 140 5.83 6.13 11.97
CA PHE A 140 4.70 5.31 12.40
C PHE A 140 4.85 3.83 11.98
N ARG A 141 3.99 3.01 12.56
CA ARG A 141 3.88 1.58 12.30
C ARG A 141 2.42 1.19 12.17
N TYR A 142 2.14 0.21 11.34
CA TYR A 142 0.81 -0.40 11.26
C TYR A 142 0.90 -1.87 10.84
N PHE A 143 -0.22 -2.55 10.90
CA PHE A 143 -0.35 -3.90 10.35
C PHE A 143 -1.21 -3.83 9.10
N SER A 144 -0.70 -4.34 7.98
CA SER A 144 -1.46 -4.53 6.74
C SER A 144 -2.00 -5.95 6.71
N HIS A 145 -3.29 -6.10 6.46
CA HIS A 145 -3.90 -7.42 6.27
C HIS A 145 -3.70 -7.94 4.85
N GLY A 146 -3.21 -7.09 3.94
CA GLY A 146 -2.92 -7.48 2.57
C GLY A 146 -4.14 -8.09 1.86
N ALA A 147 -3.89 -8.90 0.87
CA ALA A 147 -4.92 -9.61 0.10
C ALA A 147 -5.66 -10.69 0.89
N ASP A 148 -5.14 -11.06 2.07
CA ASP A 148 -5.73 -12.08 2.95
C ASP A 148 -6.80 -11.50 3.90
N ALA A 149 -7.07 -10.20 3.83
CA ALA A 149 -8.14 -9.61 4.62
C ALA A 149 -9.48 -10.23 4.21
N ALA A 150 -10.12 -10.91 5.15
CA ALA A 150 -11.48 -11.40 4.95
C ALA A 150 -12.38 -10.20 4.62
N ALA A 151 -13.22 -10.33 3.59
CA ALA A 151 -14.21 -9.32 3.28
C ALA A 151 -15.00 -9.01 4.55
N PRO A 152 -15.18 -7.72 4.90
CA PRO A 152 -15.98 -7.38 6.07
C PRO A 152 -17.38 -7.99 5.90
N PRO A 153 -18.02 -8.46 7.00
CA PRO A 153 -19.35 -9.03 6.93
C PRO A 153 -20.27 -7.99 6.29
N SER A 154 -20.95 -8.37 5.21
CA SER A 154 -21.92 -7.51 4.54
C SER A 154 -22.96 -7.09 5.57
N LYS A 155 -23.09 -5.80 5.82
CA LYS A 155 -24.18 -5.28 6.64
C LYS A 155 -25.50 -5.65 5.93
N LYS A 156 -26.25 -6.56 6.58
CA LYS A 156 -27.64 -6.84 6.20
C LYS A 156 -28.54 -5.69 6.62
#